data_6f42739b6141d2c861c3c21707ce5821
#
_entry.id   6f42739b6141d2c861c3c21707ce5821
#
_cell.length_a   1.000
_cell.length_b   1.000
_cell.length_c   1.000
_cell.angle_alpha   90.00
_cell.angle_beta   90.00
_cell.angle_gamma   90.00
#
_symmetry.space_group_name_H-M   'P 1'
#
loop_
_entity.id
_entity.type
_entity.pdbx_description
1 polymer ?
#
loop_
_entity_poly.entity_id
_entity_poly.type
_entity_poly.pdbx_seq_one_letter_code
_entity_poly.pdbx_strand_id
1 'polypeptide(L)'
;PAAQEPAAVAAAAAPSDSGRPAPKGAAVVSAARPWQPPPIRGQISAQYLSVNGRDSLTSDLTQPAFYVRLDGHNLGGSPLGLLLDARTRMTTTQPVGGTVSTQDNVTRVYLGALLYNAPGSSLRLTLGRQYSPVISSVSYFDGLLAEVVKAGWSVGVLGGLQPDPATLKFSTDIQEGGLYFQLHNRPASTTNWSFTLGGIGSYTQGQPNREFAFLQGTYNSRALSLFAVQELDFYRGDKAALGEPPVSPTNSLVNLSLRVTDAVTLSAGFDDRRNVRLYRDIVTPLTQFDDAFRTGAWGGAAVLVARRLRFGADVHSTLKDPTTQGNIYSAYFSTDRFSPLHLNIRARSSRYDNNQMAGWLHSGTLGVSPTPWVQVEANVGTRNDERSTSSLGLNHVTWYGASVDLSVARAWFLNFSFTREDGTIGKNDQAYGMITFRF
;
A
#
# COMPACT_ATOMS: atom_id res chain seq x y z
N PRO A 1 -20.13 -16.87 -3.76
CA PRO A 1 -19.45 -16.13 -2.71
C PRO A 1 -18.03 -15.90 -3.18
N ALA A 2 -17.78 -14.70 -3.70
CA ALA A 2 -16.44 -14.31 -4.13
C ALA A 2 -15.63 -14.01 -2.85
N ALA A 3 -14.52 -14.72 -2.68
CA ALA A 3 -13.57 -14.43 -1.63
C ALA A 3 -13.03 -13.00 -1.84
N GLN A 4 -13.26 -12.13 -0.87
CA GLN A 4 -12.64 -10.81 -0.83
C GLN A 4 -11.13 -10.99 -0.68
N GLU A 5 -10.37 -10.49 -1.64
CA GLU A 5 -8.92 -10.33 -1.50
C GLU A 5 -8.64 -9.45 -0.26
N PRO A 6 -7.77 -9.87 0.66
CA PRO A 6 -7.40 -9.00 1.77
C PRO A 6 -6.75 -7.74 1.20
N ALA A 7 -7.24 -6.59 1.60
CA ALA A 7 -6.68 -5.29 1.26
C ALA A 7 -5.20 -5.29 1.63
N ALA A 8 -4.34 -5.00 0.65
CA ALA A 8 -2.91 -4.85 0.87
C ALA A 8 -2.71 -3.74 1.90
N VAL A 9 -2.24 -4.12 3.08
CA VAL A 9 -1.77 -3.18 4.09
C VAL A 9 -0.62 -2.40 3.45
N ALA A 10 -0.82 -1.12 3.24
CA ALA A 10 0.22 -0.22 2.75
C ALA A 10 1.40 -0.29 3.72
N ALA A 11 2.50 -0.85 3.26
CA ALA A 11 3.75 -0.85 4.00
C ALA A 11 4.17 0.61 4.24
N ALA A 12 4.19 1.01 5.50
CA ALA A 12 4.73 2.31 5.89
C ALA A 12 6.17 2.43 5.38
N ALA A 13 6.43 3.45 4.58
CA ALA A 13 7.75 3.75 4.06
C ALA A 13 8.75 3.91 5.22
N ALA A 14 9.84 3.16 5.18
CA ALA A 14 10.94 3.30 6.12
C ALA A 14 11.57 4.71 5.98
N PRO A 15 11.94 5.37 7.09
CA PRO A 15 12.58 6.67 7.04
C PRO A 15 13.97 6.57 6.39
N SER A 16 14.20 7.41 5.39
CA SER A 16 15.51 7.57 4.75
C SER A 16 16.53 8.14 5.73
N ASP A 17 17.65 7.44 5.90
CA ASP A 17 18.80 7.84 6.70
C ASP A 17 19.59 8.97 6.00
N SER A 18 19.51 10.20 6.51
CA SER A 18 20.32 11.33 6.10
C SER A 18 21.10 11.88 7.30
N GLY A 19 22.21 11.23 7.64
CA GLY A 19 23.07 11.66 8.74
C GLY A 19 24.52 11.16 8.65
N ARG A 20 25.25 11.57 7.62
CA ARG A 20 26.71 11.36 7.60
C ARG A 20 27.43 12.70 7.41
N PRO A 21 28.30 13.13 8.34
CA PRO A 21 29.09 14.32 8.14
C PRO A 21 30.18 14.08 7.06
N ALA A 22 30.33 15.04 6.14
CA ALA A 22 31.31 14.99 5.08
C ALA A 22 32.74 15.09 5.62
N PRO A 23 33.70 14.31 5.11
CA PRO A 23 35.12 14.48 5.41
C PRO A 23 35.68 15.71 4.69
N LYS A 24 36.37 16.56 5.44
CA LYS A 24 37.16 17.65 4.88
C LYS A 24 38.44 17.08 4.25
N GLY A 25 38.57 17.24 2.95
CA GLY A 25 39.80 16.91 2.21
C GLY A 25 39.64 17.33 0.74
N ALA A 26 40.19 18.45 0.37
CA ALA A 26 40.17 18.97 -0.99
C ALA A 26 41.03 18.12 -1.92
N ALA A 27 40.44 17.28 -2.74
CA ALA A 27 41.00 16.87 -4.02
C ALA A 27 40.12 17.50 -5.11
N VAL A 28 40.76 18.20 -6.05
CA VAL A 28 40.10 18.73 -7.25
C VAL A 28 39.59 17.52 -8.04
N VAL A 29 38.36 17.14 -7.77
CA VAL A 29 37.67 16.12 -8.55
C VAL A 29 37.15 16.84 -9.79
N SER A 30 37.68 16.44 -10.95
CA SER A 30 37.08 16.71 -12.25
C SER A 30 35.57 16.61 -12.11
N ALA A 31 34.85 17.66 -12.51
CA ALA A 31 33.40 17.73 -12.38
C ALA A 31 32.79 16.49 -13.06
N ALA A 32 32.49 15.49 -12.26
CA ALA A 32 31.79 14.32 -12.72
C ALA A 32 30.49 14.83 -13.36
N ARG A 33 30.23 14.47 -14.60
CA ARG A 33 28.94 14.76 -15.26
C ARG A 33 27.84 14.38 -14.27
N PRO A 34 26.87 15.27 -14.01
CA PRO A 34 25.76 14.94 -13.14
C PRO A 34 25.14 13.64 -13.65
N TRP A 35 25.00 12.66 -12.75
CA TRP A 35 24.42 11.37 -13.08
C TRP A 35 23.03 11.60 -13.69
N GLN A 36 22.89 11.29 -14.96
CA GLN A 36 21.61 11.29 -15.64
C GLN A 36 21.04 9.88 -15.56
N PRO A 37 19.84 9.71 -15.02
CA PRO A 37 19.21 8.42 -15.03
C PRO A 37 19.06 7.90 -16.46
N PRO A 38 19.17 6.58 -16.69
CA PRO A 38 18.94 6.02 -18.01
C PRO A 38 17.54 6.42 -18.52
N PRO A 39 17.38 6.65 -19.82
CA PRO A 39 16.10 7.09 -20.39
C PRO A 39 15.00 6.05 -20.23
N ILE A 40 15.35 4.79 -20.06
CA ILE A 40 14.43 3.69 -19.77
C ILE A 40 14.92 2.96 -18.54
N ARG A 41 14.02 2.78 -17.57
CA ARG A 41 14.22 1.92 -16.40
C ARG A 41 13.11 0.92 -16.37
N GLY A 42 13.41 -0.26 -15.89
CA GLY A 42 12.38 -1.25 -15.79
C GLY A 42 12.76 -2.43 -14.92
N GLN A 43 11.77 -3.26 -14.70
CA GLN A 43 11.98 -4.55 -14.08
C GLN A 43 11.08 -5.60 -14.73
N ILE A 44 11.61 -6.79 -14.80
CA ILE A 44 10.89 -8.00 -15.20
C ILE A 44 11.07 -8.99 -14.05
N SER A 45 9.97 -9.54 -13.53
CA SER A 45 10.02 -10.50 -12.42
C SER A 45 9.19 -11.74 -12.74
N ALA A 46 9.72 -12.90 -12.38
CA ALA A 46 8.99 -14.15 -12.30
C ALA A 46 8.84 -14.53 -10.83
N GLN A 47 7.64 -14.92 -10.42
CA GLN A 47 7.27 -15.27 -9.05
C GLN A 47 6.60 -16.63 -9.02
N TYR A 48 6.80 -17.36 -7.95
CA TYR A 48 6.11 -18.61 -7.68
C TYR A 48 5.74 -18.68 -6.20
N LEU A 49 4.46 -18.88 -5.93
CA LEU A 49 3.93 -19.13 -4.60
C LEU A 49 3.34 -20.54 -4.58
N SER A 50 3.67 -21.31 -3.55
CA SER A 50 3.03 -22.59 -3.24
C SER A 50 2.59 -22.58 -1.79
N VAL A 51 1.34 -22.96 -1.56
CA VAL A 51 0.80 -23.24 -0.22
C VAL A 51 0.34 -24.68 -0.24
N ASN A 52 0.90 -25.52 0.65
CA ASN A 52 0.56 -26.91 0.77
C ASN A 52 -0.14 -27.14 2.11
N GLY A 53 -1.39 -27.54 2.07
CA GLY A 53 -2.15 -27.97 3.24
C GLY A 53 -1.57 -29.26 3.83
N ARG A 54 -1.40 -29.27 5.15
CA ARG A 54 -0.89 -30.46 5.87
C ARG A 54 -1.98 -31.14 6.68
N ASP A 55 -3.22 -30.73 6.50
CA ASP A 55 -4.40 -31.30 7.15
C ASP A 55 -5.59 -31.35 6.20
N SER A 56 -6.71 -31.84 6.69
CA SER A 56 -7.97 -31.96 5.92
C SER A 56 -8.78 -30.65 5.89
N LEU A 57 -8.24 -29.53 6.34
CA LEU A 57 -8.93 -28.24 6.40
C LEU A 57 -8.31 -27.20 5.47
N THR A 58 -7.07 -27.41 5.04
CA THR A 58 -6.31 -26.45 4.24
C THR A 58 -6.19 -26.91 2.79
N SER A 59 -6.66 -26.12 1.85
CA SER A 59 -6.52 -26.36 0.41
C SER A 59 -5.10 -26.09 -0.08
N ASP A 60 -4.64 -26.86 -1.05
CA ASP A 60 -3.39 -26.56 -1.75
C ASP A 60 -3.59 -25.44 -2.77
N LEU A 61 -2.59 -24.58 -2.91
CA LEU A 61 -2.59 -23.49 -3.87
C LEU A 61 -1.21 -23.35 -4.51
N THR A 62 -1.19 -23.22 -5.83
CA THR A 62 0.02 -22.81 -6.56
C THR A 62 -0.26 -21.59 -7.42
N GLN A 63 0.66 -20.62 -7.42
CA GLN A 63 0.46 -19.36 -8.13
C GLN A 63 1.75 -18.86 -8.77
N PRO A 64 2.11 -19.33 -9.97
CA PRO A 64 3.10 -18.66 -10.80
C PRO A 64 2.56 -17.31 -11.27
N ALA A 65 3.46 -16.31 -11.28
CA ALA A 65 3.13 -14.97 -11.77
C ALA A 65 4.32 -14.35 -12.52
N PHE A 66 4.00 -13.53 -13.49
CA PHE A 66 4.97 -12.76 -14.25
C PHE A 66 4.60 -11.28 -14.19
N TYR A 67 5.59 -10.42 -13.97
CA TYR A 67 5.41 -9.00 -13.75
C TYR A 67 6.39 -8.21 -14.61
N VAL A 68 5.90 -7.16 -15.28
CA VAL A 68 6.70 -6.23 -16.10
C VAL A 68 6.36 -4.81 -15.69
N ARG A 69 7.39 -4.02 -15.41
CA ARG A 69 7.26 -2.59 -15.21
C ARG A 69 8.32 -1.85 -16.01
N LEU A 70 7.88 -0.84 -16.78
CA LEU A 70 8.74 0.06 -17.54
C LEU A 70 8.41 1.50 -17.18
N ASP A 71 9.45 2.31 -17.05
CA ASP A 71 9.36 3.74 -16.81
C ASP A 71 10.41 4.41 -17.71
N GLY A 72 9.94 4.97 -18.80
CA GLY A 72 10.76 5.62 -19.81
C GLY A 72 10.48 7.11 -19.87
N HIS A 73 11.54 7.91 -19.82
CA HIS A 73 11.46 9.36 -19.94
C HIS A 73 12.44 9.84 -20.99
N ASN A 74 12.10 10.94 -21.68
CA ASN A 74 12.96 11.55 -22.72
C ASN A 74 13.43 10.54 -23.79
N LEU A 75 12.52 9.71 -24.27
CA LEU A 75 12.79 8.66 -25.24
C LEU A 75 13.40 9.24 -26.53
N GLY A 76 14.60 8.78 -26.89
CA GLY A 76 15.31 9.29 -28.05
C GLY A 76 15.65 10.79 -27.97
N GLY A 77 15.73 11.39 -26.79
CA GLY A 77 15.95 12.83 -26.61
C GLY A 77 14.69 13.68 -26.81
N SER A 78 13.53 13.06 -27.05
CA SER A 78 12.24 13.74 -27.19
C SER A 78 11.59 14.00 -25.83
N PRO A 79 10.59 14.89 -25.74
CA PRO A 79 9.81 15.10 -24.51
C PRO A 79 8.85 13.95 -24.20
N LEU A 80 8.89 12.86 -24.94
CA LEU A 80 7.99 11.73 -24.78
C LEU A 80 8.52 10.72 -23.78
N GLY A 81 7.61 10.06 -23.09
CA GLY A 81 7.87 8.96 -22.17
C GLY A 81 6.82 7.86 -22.31
N LEU A 82 7.08 6.73 -21.64
CA LEU A 82 6.20 5.56 -21.60
C LEU A 82 6.17 4.99 -20.19
N LEU A 83 4.96 4.72 -19.69
CA LEU A 83 4.74 3.93 -18.48
C LEU A 83 4.06 2.62 -18.85
N LEU A 84 4.56 1.52 -18.30
CA LEU A 84 3.93 0.21 -18.38
C LEU A 84 4.04 -0.48 -17.02
N ASP A 85 2.94 -1.03 -16.54
CA ASP A 85 2.89 -1.90 -15.37
C ASP A 85 1.85 -2.98 -15.62
N ALA A 86 2.30 -4.22 -15.77
CA ALA A 86 1.43 -5.35 -16.11
C ALA A 86 1.84 -6.59 -15.32
N ARG A 87 0.84 -7.37 -14.93
CA ARG A 87 1.01 -8.62 -14.21
C ARG A 87 0.08 -9.69 -14.79
N THR A 88 0.62 -10.88 -15.00
CA THR A 88 -0.18 -12.09 -15.22
C THR A 88 0.09 -13.09 -14.11
N ARG A 89 -0.96 -13.74 -13.63
CA ARG A 89 -0.86 -14.83 -12.66
C ARG A 89 -1.80 -15.96 -13.06
N MET A 90 -1.38 -17.17 -12.78
CA MET A 90 -2.20 -18.37 -12.87
C MET A 90 -2.33 -18.93 -11.46
N THR A 91 -3.55 -19.11 -10.99
CA THR A 91 -3.82 -19.69 -9.67
C THR A 91 -4.45 -21.06 -9.88
N THR A 92 -3.83 -22.08 -9.33
CA THR A 92 -4.40 -23.43 -9.28
C THR A 92 -4.69 -23.75 -7.82
N THR A 93 -5.94 -24.04 -7.52
CA THR A 93 -6.39 -24.43 -6.18
C THR A 93 -6.90 -25.86 -6.20
N GLN A 94 -6.41 -26.68 -5.30
CA GLN A 94 -6.93 -28.03 -5.07
C GLN A 94 -7.68 -28.01 -3.74
N PRO A 95 -9.03 -28.12 -3.77
CA PRO A 95 -9.86 -28.10 -2.57
C PRO A 95 -9.55 -29.31 -1.68
N VAL A 96 -9.77 -29.16 -0.39
CA VAL A 96 -9.68 -30.24 0.58
C VAL A 96 -10.64 -31.38 0.18
N GLY A 97 -10.08 -32.60 0.07
CA GLY A 97 -10.87 -33.79 -0.32
C GLY A 97 -11.39 -33.77 -1.76
N GLY A 98 -11.08 -32.74 -2.52
CA GLY A 98 -11.52 -32.60 -3.91
C GLY A 98 -10.58 -33.30 -4.89
N THR A 99 -11.16 -33.95 -5.91
CA THR A 99 -10.42 -34.59 -7.01
C THR A 99 -10.19 -33.63 -8.18
N VAL A 100 -10.88 -32.49 -8.18
CA VAL A 100 -10.85 -31.50 -9.29
C VAL A 100 -10.18 -30.21 -8.82
N SER A 101 -9.05 -29.88 -9.43
CA SER A 101 -8.40 -28.59 -9.25
C SER A 101 -9.11 -27.51 -10.06
N THR A 102 -9.26 -26.32 -9.48
CA THR A 102 -9.73 -25.14 -10.22
C THR A 102 -8.51 -24.31 -10.65
N GLN A 103 -8.56 -23.83 -11.90
CA GLN A 103 -7.53 -22.98 -12.44
C GLN A 103 -8.13 -21.63 -12.84
N ASP A 104 -7.52 -20.54 -12.37
CA ASP A 104 -7.87 -19.18 -12.75
C ASP A 104 -6.62 -18.48 -13.32
N ASN A 105 -6.80 -17.82 -14.46
CA ASN A 105 -5.73 -17.09 -15.11
C ASN A 105 -6.14 -15.61 -15.26
N VAL A 106 -5.41 -14.74 -14.57
CA VAL A 106 -5.70 -13.32 -14.50
C VAL A 106 -4.53 -12.52 -15.04
N THR A 107 -4.79 -11.74 -16.10
CA THR A 107 -3.85 -10.73 -16.60
C THR A 107 -4.42 -9.35 -16.34
N ARG A 108 -3.65 -8.47 -15.68
CA ARG A 108 -4.02 -7.09 -15.37
C ARG A 108 -2.96 -6.13 -15.87
N VAL A 109 -3.39 -5.09 -16.57
CA VAL A 109 -2.56 -3.93 -16.91
C VAL A 109 -2.96 -2.80 -15.96
N TYR A 110 -2.05 -2.43 -15.06
CA TYR A 110 -2.26 -1.36 -14.09
C TYR A 110 -1.92 0.01 -14.67
N LEU A 111 -0.83 0.09 -15.44
CA LEU A 111 -0.41 1.29 -16.16
C LEU A 111 -0.12 0.94 -17.61
N GLY A 112 -0.49 1.82 -18.52
CA GLY A 112 -0.20 1.72 -19.94
C GLY A 112 -0.41 3.10 -20.55
N ALA A 113 0.58 4.02 -20.39
CA ALA A 113 0.40 5.41 -20.71
C ALA A 113 1.62 6.02 -21.42
N LEU A 114 1.32 6.94 -22.33
CA LEU A 114 2.28 7.84 -22.96
C LEU A 114 2.37 9.14 -22.15
N LEU A 115 3.58 9.60 -21.94
CA LEU A 115 3.89 10.84 -21.25
C LEU A 115 4.38 11.89 -22.22
N TYR A 116 4.01 13.15 -22.00
CA TYR A 116 4.65 14.32 -22.59
C TYR A 116 5.11 15.25 -21.47
N ASN A 117 6.41 15.47 -21.39
CA ASN A 117 7.03 16.34 -20.38
C ASN A 117 8.27 17.02 -20.99
N ALA A 118 8.07 18.13 -21.70
CA ALA A 118 9.17 18.84 -22.33
C ALA A 118 10.03 19.58 -21.29
N PRO A 119 11.37 19.52 -21.40
CA PRO A 119 12.28 20.26 -20.54
C PRO A 119 11.96 21.76 -20.56
N GLY A 120 11.83 22.37 -19.36
CA GLY A 120 11.45 23.78 -19.21
C GLY A 120 9.96 24.10 -19.43
N SER A 121 9.16 23.18 -19.91
CA SER A 121 7.72 23.34 -19.98
C SER A 121 7.07 23.15 -18.63
N SER A 122 6.00 23.91 -18.39
CA SER A 122 5.12 23.66 -17.24
C SER A 122 4.03 22.64 -17.53
N LEU A 123 3.77 22.37 -18.82
CA LEU A 123 2.72 21.46 -19.25
C LEU A 123 3.23 20.01 -19.22
N ARG A 124 2.44 19.16 -18.58
CA ARG A 124 2.60 17.69 -18.57
C ARG A 124 1.31 17.07 -19.06
N LEU A 125 1.43 16.07 -19.93
CA LEU A 125 0.28 15.32 -20.42
C LEU A 125 0.57 13.83 -20.22
N THR A 126 -0.45 13.10 -19.80
CA THR A 126 -0.41 11.63 -19.70
C THR A 126 -1.65 11.08 -20.39
N LEU A 127 -1.46 10.18 -21.37
CA LEU A 127 -2.54 9.58 -22.17
C LEU A 127 -2.47 8.06 -22.07
N GLY A 128 -3.57 7.43 -21.72
CA GLY A 128 -3.70 5.98 -21.60
C GLY A 128 -4.17 5.56 -20.22
N ARG A 129 -3.88 4.32 -19.83
CA ARG A 129 -4.24 3.80 -18.49
C ARG A 129 -3.32 4.35 -17.43
N GLN A 130 -3.89 5.02 -16.47
CA GLN A 130 -3.18 5.72 -15.41
C GLN A 130 -4.05 5.88 -14.16
N TYR A 131 -3.46 6.40 -13.10
CA TYR A 131 -4.15 6.93 -11.91
C TYR A 131 -3.70 8.37 -11.68
N SER A 132 -4.46 9.14 -10.91
CA SER A 132 -4.03 10.49 -10.54
C SER A 132 -2.87 10.43 -9.54
N PRO A 133 -1.73 11.10 -9.80
CA PRO A 133 -0.61 11.14 -8.86
C PRO A 133 -0.90 12.01 -7.63
N VAL A 134 -1.95 12.81 -7.68
CA VAL A 134 -2.26 13.84 -6.68
C VAL A 134 -3.53 13.50 -5.88
N ILE A 135 -4.53 12.91 -6.52
CA ILE A 135 -5.79 12.51 -5.89
C ILE A 135 -5.78 10.99 -5.72
N SER A 136 -5.48 10.54 -4.50
CA SER A 136 -5.35 9.11 -4.19
C SER A 136 -6.67 8.32 -4.29
N SER A 137 -7.80 9.01 -4.26
CA SER A 137 -9.14 8.41 -4.29
C SER A 137 -9.71 8.22 -5.70
N VAL A 138 -8.99 8.69 -6.73
CA VAL A 138 -9.31 8.39 -8.13
C VAL A 138 -8.81 6.99 -8.44
N SER A 139 -9.69 6.16 -9.00
CA SER A 139 -9.32 4.82 -9.47
C SER A 139 -8.40 4.88 -10.71
N TYR A 140 -8.04 3.73 -11.25
CA TYR A 140 -7.45 3.68 -12.58
C TYR A 140 -8.45 4.18 -13.62
N PHE A 141 -7.96 4.96 -14.60
CA PHE A 141 -8.76 5.39 -15.74
C PHE A 141 -7.97 5.29 -17.05
N ASP A 142 -8.68 5.00 -18.11
CA ASP A 142 -8.20 5.00 -19.49
C ASP A 142 -8.56 6.34 -20.11
N GLY A 143 -7.61 7.30 -20.14
CA GLY A 143 -7.94 8.66 -20.52
C GLY A 143 -6.76 9.61 -20.56
N LEU A 144 -7.06 10.91 -20.43
CA LEU A 144 -6.10 12.01 -20.45
C LEU A 144 -6.01 12.65 -19.05
N LEU A 145 -4.78 12.90 -18.60
CA LEU A 145 -4.45 13.82 -17.52
C LEU A 145 -3.59 14.93 -18.09
N ALA A 146 -4.04 16.17 -17.94
CA ALA A 146 -3.31 17.39 -18.33
C ALA A 146 -3.00 18.20 -17.08
N GLU A 147 -1.74 18.57 -16.90
CA GLU A 147 -1.27 19.28 -15.71
C GLU A 147 -0.42 20.49 -16.08
N VAL A 148 -0.60 21.58 -15.36
CA VAL A 148 0.32 22.72 -15.36
C VAL A 148 1.02 22.74 -14.00
N VAL A 149 2.34 22.55 -14.01
CA VAL A 149 3.16 22.45 -12.79
C VAL A 149 4.14 23.62 -12.73
N LYS A 150 4.11 24.35 -11.63
CA LYS A 150 4.98 25.49 -11.29
C LYS A 150 5.71 25.22 -9.97
N ALA A 151 6.67 26.09 -9.63
CA ALA A 151 7.53 25.90 -8.46
C ALA A 151 6.81 25.86 -7.11
N GLY A 152 5.58 26.35 -7.01
CA GLY A 152 4.82 26.41 -5.74
C GLY A 152 3.38 25.96 -5.87
N TRP A 153 2.93 25.61 -7.07
CA TRP A 153 1.57 25.13 -7.30
C TRP A 153 1.47 24.29 -8.57
N SER A 154 0.44 23.47 -8.61
CA SER A 154 0.02 22.77 -9.82
C SER A 154 -1.50 22.77 -9.94
N VAL A 155 -1.97 22.68 -11.18
CA VAL A 155 -3.38 22.45 -11.50
C VAL A 155 -3.46 21.34 -12.52
N GLY A 156 -4.43 20.45 -12.37
CA GLY A 156 -4.64 19.35 -13.30
C GLY A 156 -6.11 19.11 -13.59
N VAL A 157 -6.37 18.63 -14.80
CA VAL A 157 -7.67 18.17 -15.27
C VAL A 157 -7.51 16.75 -15.78
N LEU A 158 -8.40 15.87 -15.39
CA LEU A 158 -8.43 14.48 -15.83
C LEU A 158 -9.79 14.13 -16.44
N GLY A 159 -9.79 13.18 -17.38
CA GLY A 159 -11.01 12.64 -17.94
C GLY A 159 -10.74 11.35 -18.69
N GLY A 160 -11.66 10.40 -18.58
CA GLY A 160 -11.54 9.10 -19.20
C GLY A 160 -12.64 8.13 -18.80
N LEU A 161 -12.32 6.84 -18.91
CA LEU A 161 -13.19 5.73 -18.63
C LEU A 161 -12.58 4.88 -17.50
N GLN A 162 -13.37 4.46 -16.54
CA GLN A 162 -12.89 3.52 -15.52
C GLN A 162 -12.84 2.11 -16.12
N PRO A 163 -11.70 1.40 -16.03
CA PRO A 163 -11.68 -0.02 -16.37
C PRO A 163 -12.55 -0.81 -15.42
N ASP A 164 -12.96 -2.00 -15.83
CA ASP A 164 -13.69 -2.93 -14.97
C ASP A 164 -12.93 -3.17 -13.66
N PRO A 165 -13.53 -2.92 -12.49
CA PRO A 165 -12.81 -2.95 -11.22
C PRO A 165 -12.32 -4.35 -10.81
N ALA A 166 -12.94 -5.42 -11.31
CA ALA A 166 -12.57 -6.79 -10.97
C ALA A 166 -11.42 -7.31 -11.85
N THR A 167 -11.48 -7.02 -13.16
CA THR A 167 -10.56 -7.58 -14.15
C THR A 167 -9.53 -6.60 -14.67
N LEU A 168 -9.73 -5.29 -14.47
CA LEU A 168 -9.02 -4.18 -15.10
C LEU A 168 -9.03 -4.24 -16.65
N LYS A 169 -10.01 -4.91 -17.25
CA LYS A 169 -10.23 -4.83 -18.68
C LYS A 169 -10.79 -3.47 -19.06
N PHE A 170 -10.56 -3.05 -20.28
CA PHE A 170 -11.18 -1.84 -20.81
C PHE A 170 -12.70 -1.94 -20.73
N SER A 171 -13.35 -0.90 -20.21
CA SER A 171 -14.80 -0.76 -20.12
C SER A 171 -15.20 0.67 -20.49
N THR A 172 -16.40 0.83 -21.04
CA THR A 172 -17.02 2.12 -21.34
C THR A 172 -18.16 2.44 -20.39
N ASP A 173 -18.41 1.60 -19.38
CA ASP A 173 -19.58 1.68 -18.51
C ASP A 173 -19.54 2.90 -17.59
N ILE A 174 -18.34 3.27 -17.14
CA ILE A 174 -18.17 4.38 -16.19
C ILE A 174 -17.27 5.45 -16.82
N GLN A 175 -17.81 6.62 -17.02
CA GLN A 175 -17.07 7.82 -17.41
C GLN A 175 -16.62 8.55 -16.15
N GLU A 176 -15.40 9.07 -16.14
CA GLU A 176 -14.83 9.79 -15.01
C GLU A 176 -14.16 11.08 -15.47
N GLY A 177 -14.36 12.15 -14.69
CA GLY A 177 -13.70 13.43 -14.93
C GLY A 177 -13.50 14.19 -13.65
N GLY A 178 -12.50 15.06 -13.63
CA GLY A 178 -12.22 15.85 -12.46
C GLY A 178 -11.14 16.89 -12.68
N LEU A 179 -10.97 17.70 -11.65
CA LEU A 179 -9.97 18.75 -11.61
C LEU A 179 -9.37 18.84 -10.20
N TYR A 180 -8.13 19.31 -10.11
CA TYR A 180 -7.50 19.59 -8.83
C TYR A 180 -6.61 20.82 -8.90
N PHE A 181 -6.38 21.38 -7.73
CA PHE A 181 -5.39 22.41 -7.47
C PHE A 181 -4.53 21.96 -6.30
N GLN A 182 -3.21 22.07 -6.44
CA GLN A 182 -2.27 21.72 -5.38
C GLN A 182 -1.31 22.89 -5.14
N LEU A 183 -1.14 23.23 -3.88
CA LEU A 183 -0.06 24.08 -3.38
C LEU A 183 1.03 23.22 -2.78
N HIS A 184 2.29 23.57 -3.00
CA HIS A 184 3.43 22.85 -2.41
C HIS A 184 4.63 23.77 -2.29
N ASN A 185 5.54 23.45 -1.37
CA ASN A 185 6.78 24.21 -1.28
C ASN A 185 7.79 23.76 -2.36
N ARG A 186 8.87 24.55 -2.49
CA ARG A 186 9.94 24.24 -3.43
C ARG A 186 10.74 23.00 -2.96
N PRO A 187 11.23 22.15 -3.88
CA PRO A 187 11.92 20.89 -3.53
C PRO A 187 13.20 21.05 -2.68
N ALA A 188 13.82 22.22 -2.68
CA ALA A 188 15.05 22.50 -1.92
C ALA A 188 14.82 22.93 -0.45
N SER A 189 13.57 22.92 0.03
CA SER A 189 13.25 23.29 1.40
C SER A 189 13.58 22.16 2.37
N THR A 190 14.05 22.50 3.58
CA THR A 190 14.23 21.55 4.71
C THR A 190 12.89 21.05 5.26
N THR A 191 11.81 21.74 4.92
CA THR A 191 10.43 21.38 5.24
C THR A 191 9.71 21.08 3.92
N ASN A 192 9.00 19.97 3.86
CA ASN A 192 8.19 19.60 2.69
C ASN A 192 6.73 19.63 3.08
N TRP A 193 5.91 20.38 2.33
CA TRP A 193 4.47 20.40 2.53
C TRP A 193 3.72 20.50 1.20
N SER A 194 2.53 19.95 1.17
CA SER A 194 1.58 20.12 0.09
C SER A 194 0.15 20.19 0.62
N PHE A 195 -0.70 20.91 -0.09
CA PHE A 195 -2.13 20.96 0.13
C PHE A 195 -2.84 20.80 -1.22
N THR A 196 -3.74 19.85 -1.30
CA THR A 196 -4.49 19.52 -2.52
C THR A 196 -5.98 19.70 -2.26
N LEU A 197 -6.66 20.36 -3.19
CA LEU A 197 -8.11 20.41 -3.30
C LEU A 197 -8.51 19.88 -4.67
N GLY A 198 -9.49 18.99 -4.74
CA GLY A 198 -10.01 18.45 -5.99
C GLY A 198 -11.51 18.19 -5.97
N GLY A 199 -12.07 18.05 -7.14
CA GLY A 199 -13.44 17.61 -7.36
C GLY A 199 -13.49 16.58 -8.48
N ILE A 200 -14.15 15.46 -8.21
CA ILE A 200 -14.22 14.31 -9.12
C ILE A 200 -15.68 13.90 -9.28
N GLY A 201 -16.06 13.61 -10.52
CA GLY A 201 -17.35 13.02 -10.86
C GLY A 201 -17.18 11.79 -11.72
N SER A 202 -17.89 10.73 -11.41
CA SER A 202 -18.05 9.57 -12.28
C SER A 202 -19.51 9.29 -12.57
N TYR A 203 -19.79 8.81 -13.79
CA TYR A 203 -21.14 8.67 -14.33
C TYR A 203 -21.28 7.34 -15.04
N THR A 204 -22.45 6.70 -14.86
CA THR A 204 -22.85 5.48 -15.55
C THR A 204 -24.16 5.75 -16.30
N GLN A 205 -24.18 5.58 -17.62
CA GLN A 205 -25.37 5.87 -18.44
C GLN A 205 -25.96 7.28 -18.22
N GLY A 206 -25.10 8.26 -17.96
CA GLY A 206 -25.51 9.63 -17.67
C GLY A 206 -25.99 9.89 -16.24
N GLN A 207 -26.07 8.88 -15.39
CA GLN A 207 -26.45 8.98 -13.99
C GLN A 207 -25.20 9.14 -13.09
N PRO A 208 -25.26 9.95 -12.00
CA PRO A 208 -24.16 10.09 -11.07
C PRO A 208 -23.78 8.75 -10.40
N ASN A 209 -22.62 8.22 -10.72
CA ASN A 209 -22.08 7.02 -10.05
C ASN A 209 -21.39 7.42 -8.74
N ARG A 210 -20.52 8.43 -8.76
CA ARG A 210 -19.91 9.03 -7.56
C ARG A 210 -19.49 10.48 -7.86
N GLU A 211 -19.81 11.40 -6.97
CA GLU A 211 -19.33 12.77 -7.02
C GLU A 211 -18.78 13.14 -5.65
N PHE A 212 -17.54 13.62 -5.60
CA PHE A 212 -16.91 13.97 -4.32
C PHE A 212 -15.91 15.12 -4.44
N ALA A 213 -15.76 15.85 -3.34
CA ALA A 213 -14.66 16.75 -3.11
C ALA A 213 -13.55 16.01 -2.33
N PHE A 214 -12.31 16.31 -2.67
CA PHE A 214 -11.11 15.72 -2.09
C PHE A 214 -10.22 16.82 -1.53
N LEU A 215 -9.81 16.65 -0.28
CA LEU A 215 -8.81 17.50 0.37
C LEU A 215 -7.68 16.61 0.91
N GLN A 216 -6.44 17.00 0.68
CA GLN A 216 -5.28 16.33 1.23
C GLN A 216 -4.25 17.35 1.69
N GLY A 217 -3.73 17.15 2.89
CA GLY A 217 -2.62 17.91 3.44
C GLY A 217 -1.44 17.01 3.80
N THR A 218 -0.24 17.41 3.42
CA THR A 218 1.00 16.78 3.89
C THR A 218 1.91 17.84 4.48
N TYR A 219 2.58 17.53 5.57
CA TYR A 219 3.62 18.36 6.15
C TYR A 219 4.71 17.49 6.73
N ASN A 220 5.94 17.66 6.28
CA ASN A 220 7.09 16.92 6.76
C ASN A 220 8.21 17.88 7.09
N SER A 221 8.68 17.82 8.32
CA SER A 221 9.86 18.52 8.82
C SER A 221 10.73 17.55 9.62
N ARG A 222 11.85 18.04 10.18
CA ARG A 222 12.68 17.22 11.05
C ARG A 222 11.94 16.71 12.28
N ALA A 223 11.03 17.51 12.84
CA ALA A 223 10.33 17.18 14.09
C ALA A 223 8.92 16.64 13.87
N LEU A 224 8.23 17.03 12.82
CA LEU A 224 6.81 16.76 12.61
C LEU A 224 6.55 16.20 11.22
N SER A 225 5.84 15.08 11.16
CA SER A 225 5.22 14.55 9.95
C SER A 225 3.71 14.49 10.17
N LEU A 226 2.96 15.12 9.28
CA LEU A 226 1.49 15.15 9.28
C LEU A 226 1.00 14.75 7.89
N PHE A 227 0.02 13.86 7.84
CA PHE A 227 -0.74 13.52 6.66
C PHE A 227 -2.22 13.53 7.01
N ALA A 228 -3.03 14.21 6.21
CA ALA A 228 -4.47 14.25 6.40
C ALA A 228 -5.18 14.15 5.04
N VAL A 229 -6.27 13.40 5.00
CA VAL A 229 -7.18 13.28 3.84
C VAL A 229 -8.61 13.41 4.31
N GLN A 230 -9.41 14.11 3.53
CA GLN A 230 -10.86 14.19 3.68
C GLN A 230 -11.55 14.03 2.33
N GLU A 231 -12.53 13.14 2.26
CA GLU A 231 -13.47 13.05 1.13
C GLU A 231 -14.87 13.44 1.60
N LEU A 232 -15.53 14.24 0.77
CA LEU A 232 -16.93 14.66 0.95
C LEU A 232 -17.71 14.23 -0.27
N ASP A 233 -18.53 13.20 -0.14
CA ASP A 233 -19.39 12.71 -1.22
C ASP A 233 -20.68 13.52 -1.28
N PHE A 234 -21.13 13.79 -2.51
CA PHE A 234 -22.39 14.50 -2.80
C PHE A 234 -23.42 13.49 -3.28
N TYR A 235 -24.54 13.41 -2.56
CA TYR A 235 -25.64 12.51 -2.91
C TYR A 235 -26.75 13.29 -3.58
N ARG A 236 -26.94 13.05 -4.90
CA ARG A 236 -27.97 13.64 -5.75
C ARG A 236 -28.76 12.58 -6.49
N GLY A 237 -29.94 12.97 -7.06
CA GLY A 237 -30.79 12.05 -7.81
C GLY A 237 -31.27 10.88 -6.97
N ASP A 238 -31.16 9.68 -7.51
CA ASP A 238 -31.63 8.44 -6.88
C ASP A 238 -30.94 8.15 -5.54
N LYS A 239 -29.70 8.65 -5.33
CA LYS A 239 -29.02 8.51 -4.05
C LYS A 239 -29.64 9.36 -2.94
N ALA A 240 -30.12 10.53 -3.26
CA ALA A 240 -30.85 11.38 -2.30
C ALA A 240 -32.16 10.74 -1.86
N ALA A 241 -32.83 9.97 -2.74
CA ALA A 241 -34.04 9.24 -2.43
C ALA A 241 -33.85 8.13 -1.39
N LEU A 242 -32.62 7.70 -1.13
CA LEU A 242 -32.29 6.70 -0.10
C LEU A 242 -32.23 7.29 1.32
N GLY A 243 -32.52 8.59 1.50
CA GLY A 243 -32.46 9.27 2.79
C GLY A 243 -31.07 9.65 3.26
N GLU A 244 -30.06 9.56 2.39
CA GLU A 244 -28.69 9.98 2.68
C GLU A 244 -28.58 11.52 2.76
N PRO A 245 -27.73 12.06 3.65
CA PRO A 245 -27.50 13.48 3.70
C PRO A 245 -26.89 13.98 2.38
N PRO A 246 -27.27 15.18 1.90
CA PRO A 246 -26.79 15.70 0.61
C PRO A 246 -25.26 15.77 0.49
N VAL A 247 -24.58 15.96 1.62
CA VAL A 247 -23.12 15.94 1.73
C VAL A 247 -22.73 15.01 2.87
N SER A 248 -21.85 14.06 2.59
CA SER A 248 -21.43 13.08 3.56
C SER A 248 -19.90 12.96 3.60
N PRO A 249 -19.26 13.09 4.77
CA PRO A 249 -17.87 12.70 4.93
C PRO A 249 -17.79 11.17 4.82
N THR A 250 -17.08 10.68 3.81
CA THR A 250 -16.99 9.24 3.53
C THR A 250 -15.63 8.64 3.82
N ASN A 251 -14.61 9.49 3.86
CA ASN A 251 -13.26 9.08 4.22
C ASN A 251 -12.54 10.24 4.91
N SER A 252 -12.19 10.06 6.17
CA SER A 252 -11.39 10.99 6.96
C SER A 252 -10.19 10.22 7.52
N LEU A 253 -8.98 10.66 7.23
CA LEU A 253 -7.75 10.04 7.73
C LEU A 253 -6.79 11.13 8.20
N VAL A 254 -6.27 10.98 9.41
CA VAL A 254 -5.20 11.82 9.95
C VAL A 254 -4.11 10.94 10.53
N ASN A 255 -2.87 11.17 10.14
CA ASN A 255 -1.68 10.55 10.70
C ASN A 255 -0.71 11.63 11.17
N LEU A 256 -0.24 11.51 12.40
CA LEU A 256 0.70 12.41 13.04
C LEU A 256 1.89 11.63 13.59
N SER A 257 3.11 12.10 13.33
CA SER A 257 4.32 11.62 13.98
C SER A 257 5.14 12.82 14.44
N LEU A 258 5.43 12.88 15.73
CA LEU A 258 6.14 13.97 16.39
C LEU A 258 7.42 13.43 17.02
N ARG A 259 8.58 13.90 16.56
CA ARG A 259 9.86 13.67 17.20
C ARG A 259 10.04 14.73 18.28
N VAL A 260 9.75 14.38 19.53
CA VAL A 260 9.87 15.28 20.68
C VAL A 260 11.32 15.56 21.00
N THR A 261 12.15 14.52 20.91
CA THR A 261 13.63 14.60 21.01
C THR A 261 14.24 13.66 19.98
N ASP A 262 15.55 13.63 19.83
CA ASP A 262 16.22 12.65 18.97
C ASP A 262 16.00 11.19 19.45
N ALA A 263 15.64 11.01 20.71
CA ALA A 263 15.35 9.71 21.32
C ALA A 263 13.85 9.35 21.37
N VAL A 264 12.96 10.33 21.42
CA VAL A 264 11.51 10.09 21.68
C VAL A 264 10.68 10.50 20.48
N THR A 265 9.89 9.57 19.98
CA THR A 265 8.90 9.79 18.92
C THR A 265 7.52 9.42 19.43
N LEU A 266 6.55 10.29 19.23
CA LEU A 266 5.13 10.05 19.48
C LEU A 266 4.43 9.91 18.12
N SER A 267 3.42 9.04 18.06
CA SER A 267 2.56 8.87 16.90
C SER A 267 1.10 8.85 17.32
N ALA A 268 0.23 9.40 16.49
CA ALA A 268 -1.21 9.35 16.66
C ALA A 268 -1.88 9.33 15.29
N GLY A 269 -3.07 8.78 15.24
CA GLY A 269 -3.88 8.82 14.04
C GLY A 269 -5.34 8.54 14.32
N PHE A 270 -6.12 8.86 13.32
CA PHE A 270 -7.57 8.71 13.31
C PHE A 270 -8.01 8.36 11.91
N ASP A 271 -8.92 7.42 11.78
CA ASP A 271 -9.64 7.15 10.53
C ASP A 271 -11.14 7.03 10.78
N ASP A 272 -11.92 7.56 9.86
CA ASP A 272 -13.37 7.41 9.82
C ASP A 272 -13.80 7.24 8.37
N ARG A 273 -14.32 6.08 8.03
CA ARG A 273 -14.63 5.72 6.65
C ARG A 273 -15.88 4.87 6.57
N ARG A 274 -16.56 5.00 5.43
CA ARG A 274 -17.65 4.10 5.05
C ARG A 274 -17.59 3.73 3.58
N ASN A 275 -18.23 2.65 3.20
CA ASN A 275 -18.42 2.31 1.80
C ASN A 275 -19.36 3.32 1.15
N VAL A 276 -18.98 3.80 -0.03
CA VAL A 276 -19.82 4.71 -0.82
C VAL A 276 -20.72 3.87 -1.72
N ARG A 277 -22.02 4.13 -1.65
CA ARG A 277 -22.99 3.48 -2.52
C ARG A 277 -22.86 4.03 -3.94
N LEU A 278 -22.53 3.16 -4.88
CA LEU A 278 -22.41 3.48 -6.30
C LEU A 278 -23.78 3.31 -7.01
N TYR A 279 -23.93 3.84 -8.23
CA TYR A 279 -25.16 3.72 -9.00
C TYR A 279 -25.58 2.25 -9.22
N ARG A 280 -24.64 1.36 -9.51
CA ARG A 280 -24.89 -0.07 -9.66
C ARG A 280 -25.52 -0.72 -8.42
N ASP A 281 -25.17 -0.23 -7.23
CA ASP A 281 -25.65 -0.76 -5.95
C ASP A 281 -27.10 -0.32 -5.68
N ILE A 282 -27.60 0.67 -6.43
CA ILE A 282 -28.99 1.13 -6.41
C ILE A 282 -29.82 0.34 -7.39
N VAL A 283 -29.33 0.18 -8.63
CA VAL A 283 -30.03 -0.52 -9.73
C VAL A 283 -30.10 -2.02 -9.50
N THR A 284 -29.05 -2.58 -8.91
CA THR A 284 -29.00 -4.00 -8.53
C THR A 284 -28.74 -4.08 -7.02
N PRO A 285 -29.76 -3.85 -6.19
CA PRO A 285 -29.57 -3.77 -4.75
C PRO A 285 -28.97 -5.07 -4.21
N LEU A 286 -27.77 -4.95 -3.64
CA LEU A 286 -27.23 -6.00 -2.79
C LEU A 286 -28.12 -6.06 -1.54
N THR A 287 -28.59 -7.24 -1.19
CA THR A 287 -29.44 -7.47 -0.01
C THR A 287 -28.78 -7.04 1.31
N GLN A 288 -27.47 -6.81 1.29
CA GLN A 288 -26.66 -6.41 2.45
C GLN A 288 -25.56 -5.44 2.02
N PHE A 289 -25.91 -4.20 1.66
CA PHE A 289 -24.93 -3.16 1.47
C PHE A 289 -24.54 -2.58 2.85
N ASP A 290 -23.30 -2.82 3.26
CA ASP A 290 -22.76 -2.28 4.51
C ASP A 290 -22.20 -0.87 4.27
N ASP A 291 -22.96 0.15 4.62
CA ASP A 291 -22.61 1.57 4.59
C ASP A 291 -22.28 2.14 5.97
N ALA A 292 -22.15 1.27 6.98
CA ALA A 292 -21.82 1.69 8.33
C ALA A 292 -20.45 2.37 8.37
N PHE A 293 -20.34 3.42 9.19
CA PHE A 293 -19.06 4.04 9.48
C PHE A 293 -18.16 3.09 10.27
N ARG A 294 -16.90 3.04 9.89
CA ARG A 294 -15.83 2.39 10.63
C ARG A 294 -14.87 3.44 11.11
N THR A 295 -14.85 3.63 12.42
CA THR A 295 -14.04 4.66 13.06
C THR A 295 -12.94 4.01 13.87
N GLY A 296 -11.70 4.41 13.64
CA GLY A 296 -10.52 3.96 14.35
C GLY A 296 -9.68 5.11 14.88
N ALA A 297 -9.00 4.88 15.98
CA ALA A 297 -7.99 5.80 16.51
C ALA A 297 -6.81 5.02 17.05
N TRP A 298 -5.62 5.55 16.88
CA TRP A 298 -4.40 4.93 17.42
C TRP A 298 -3.43 5.96 17.95
N GLY A 299 -2.61 5.51 18.88
CA GLY A 299 -1.55 6.31 19.44
C GLY A 299 -0.42 5.44 19.95
N GLY A 300 0.78 5.97 19.94
CA GLY A 300 1.94 5.24 20.39
C GLY A 300 3.13 6.14 20.71
N ALA A 301 4.08 5.54 21.39
CA ALA A 301 5.35 6.17 21.72
C ALA A 301 6.49 5.19 21.45
N ALA A 302 7.62 5.71 20.97
CA ALA A 302 8.85 4.97 20.77
C ALA A 302 10.02 5.73 21.38
N VAL A 303 10.91 5.01 22.05
CA VAL A 303 12.11 5.55 22.70
C VAL A 303 13.34 4.84 22.16
N LEU A 304 14.28 5.59 21.67
CA LEU A 304 15.63 5.13 21.31
C LEU A 304 16.51 5.18 22.55
N VAL A 305 16.69 4.05 23.23
CA VAL A 305 17.43 3.98 24.50
C VAL A 305 18.95 4.03 24.29
N ALA A 306 19.42 3.45 23.19
CA ALA A 306 20.80 3.54 22.74
C ALA A 306 20.80 3.76 21.22
N ARG A 307 21.94 4.12 20.64
CA ARG A 307 22.01 4.50 19.21
C ARG A 307 21.33 3.54 18.24
N ARG A 308 21.00 2.31 18.68
CA ARG A 308 20.47 1.22 17.83
C ARG A 308 19.37 0.40 18.50
N LEU A 309 18.89 0.81 19.66
CA LEU A 309 17.94 0.06 20.46
C LEU A 309 16.68 0.86 20.68
N ARG A 310 15.57 0.42 20.11
CA ARG A 310 14.27 1.08 20.19
C ARG A 310 13.26 0.22 20.92
N PHE A 311 12.57 0.81 21.83
CA PHE A 311 11.36 0.28 22.46
C PHE A 311 10.17 1.13 22.08
N GLY A 312 9.02 0.53 21.93
CA GLY A 312 7.79 1.28 21.72
C GLY A 312 6.57 0.53 22.21
N ALA A 313 5.51 1.30 22.38
CA ALA A 313 4.19 0.79 22.66
C ALA A 313 3.15 1.58 21.86
N ASP A 314 2.11 0.89 21.42
CA ASP A 314 1.00 1.47 20.68
C ASP A 314 -0.34 0.87 21.14
N VAL A 315 -1.37 1.69 21.07
CA VAL A 315 -2.76 1.28 21.20
C VAL A 315 -3.51 1.63 19.92
N HIS A 316 -4.31 0.70 19.46
CA HIS A 316 -5.21 0.88 18.34
C HIS A 316 -6.62 0.52 18.81
N SER A 317 -7.56 1.45 18.66
CA SER A 317 -8.96 1.28 19.07
C SER A 317 -9.86 1.36 17.84
N THR A 318 -10.67 0.34 17.61
CA THR A 318 -11.80 0.40 16.70
C THR A 318 -13.00 0.89 17.51
N LEU A 319 -13.34 2.18 17.33
CA LEU A 319 -14.36 2.85 18.14
C LEU A 319 -15.77 2.53 17.64
N LYS A 320 -15.91 2.37 16.30
CA LYS A 320 -17.17 2.06 15.65
C LYS A 320 -16.89 1.10 14.49
N ASP A 321 -17.43 -0.07 14.55
CA ASP A 321 -17.44 -1.07 13.50
C ASP A 321 -18.59 -2.03 13.81
N PRO A 322 -19.45 -2.39 12.83
CA PRO A 322 -20.56 -3.30 13.07
C PRO A 322 -20.12 -4.71 13.46
N THR A 323 -18.87 -5.07 13.14
CA THR A 323 -18.37 -6.44 13.27
C THR A 323 -17.23 -6.60 14.27
N THR A 324 -16.33 -5.62 14.38
CA THR A 324 -15.03 -5.80 15.08
C THR A 324 -14.64 -4.62 15.98
N GLN A 325 -15.60 -4.11 16.78
CA GLN A 325 -15.28 -3.06 17.75
C GLN A 325 -14.38 -3.61 18.86
N GLY A 326 -13.27 -2.90 19.18
CA GLY A 326 -12.34 -3.34 20.21
C GLY A 326 -10.99 -2.65 20.20
N ASN A 327 -10.04 -3.20 20.94
CA ASN A 327 -8.73 -2.62 21.14
C ASN A 327 -7.60 -3.60 20.85
N ILE A 328 -6.48 -3.06 20.40
CA ILE A 328 -5.20 -3.77 20.29
C ILE A 328 -4.15 -2.96 21.06
N TYR A 329 -3.51 -3.57 22.02
CA TYR A 329 -2.40 -3.00 22.78
C TYR A 329 -1.13 -3.74 22.37
N SER A 330 -0.09 -3.01 21.99
CA SER A 330 1.15 -3.64 21.55
C SER A 330 2.35 -3.02 22.26
N ALA A 331 3.33 -3.85 22.52
CA ALA A 331 4.68 -3.44 22.87
C ALA A 331 5.67 -4.08 21.91
N TYR A 332 6.69 -3.35 21.53
CA TYR A 332 7.68 -3.84 20.61
C TYR A 332 9.09 -3.37 20.97
N PHE A 333 10.03 -4.14 20.50
CA PHE A 333 11.45 -3.92 20.60
C PHE A 333 12.09 -4.10 19.24
N SER A 334 13.07 -3.26 18.89
CA SER A 334 13.85 -3.44 17.68
C SER A 334 15.29 -2.97 17.87
N THR A 335 16.22 -3.66 17.19
CA THR A 335 17.60 -3.21 17.04
C THR A 335 17.86 -2.79 15.61
N ASP A 336 18.79 -1.87 15.41
CA ASP A 336 19.21 -1.42 14.11
C ASP A 336 20.64 -1.88 13.85
N ARG A 337 20.86 -2.69 12.82
CA ARG A 337 22.15 -3.16 12.27
C ARG A 337 23.31 -3.19 13.26
N PHE A 338 23.24 -4.10 14.16
CA PHE A 338 24.14 -4.27 15.29
C PHE A 338 25.20 -5.31 14.92
N SER A 339 26.47 -5.10 15.33
CA SER A 339 27.61 -5.98 15.04
C SER A 339 28.09 -5.98 13.55
N PRO A 340 29.25 -6.61 13.26
CA PRO A 340 29.77 -6.71 11.90
C PRO A 340 28.88 -7.48 10.94
N LEU A 341 27.97 -8.32 11.45
CA LEU A 341 26.99 -9.08 10.64
C LEU A 341 25.72 -8.26 10.33
N HIS A 342 25.64 -6.97 10.72
CA HIS A 342 24.47 -6.12 10.58
C HIS A 342 23.19 -6.79 11.13
N LEU A 343 23.29 -7.36 12.31
CA LEU A 343 22.21 -8.04 13.00
C LEU A 343 21.05 -7.09 13.28
N ASN A 344 19.83 -7.51 12.95
CA ASN A 344 18.58 -6.81 13.22
C ASN A 344 17.65 -7.77 13.97
N ILE A 345 17.19 -7.37 15.15
CA ILE A 345 16.26 -8.14 15.97
C ILE A 345 14.99 -7.30 16.14
N ARG A 346 13.84 -7.88 15.93
CA ARG A 346 12.55 -7.30 16.23
C ARG A 346 11.74 -8.29 17.03
N ALA A 347 11.03 -7.80 18.03
CA ALA A 347 10.03 -8.56 18.76
C ALA A 347 8.82 -7.70 19.02
N ARG A 348 7.63 -8.29 18.94
CA ARG A 348 6.35 -7.64 19.21
C ARG A 348 5.45 -8.56 20.00
N SER A 349 4.78 -8.01 20.97
CA SER A 349 3.70 -8.66 21.72
C SER A 349 2.47 -7.77 21.65
N SER A 350 1.33 -8.34 21.29
CA SER A 350 0.08 -7.62 21.16
C SER A 350 -1.05 -8.37 21.85
N ARG A 351 -1.84 -7.64 22.64
CA ARG A 351 -3.13 -8.07 23.17
C ARG A 351 -4.22 -7.50 22.28
N TYR A 352 -5.05 -8.34 21.72
CA TYR A 352 -6.26 -7.91 21.01
C TYR A 352 -7.48 -8.33 21.81
N ASP A 353 -8.47 -7.45 21.86
CA ASP A 353 -9.76 -7.69 22.53
C ASP A 353 -10.83 -6.92 21.78
N ASN A 354 -11.70 -7.63 21.11
CA ASN A 354 -12.85 -7.08 20.40
C ASN A 354 -14.10 -7.93 20.64
N ASN A 355 -15.24 -7.51 20.11
CA ASN A 355 -16.51 -8.19 20.31
C ASN A 355 -16.56 -9.63 19.78
N GLN A 356 -15.69 -10.00 18.82
CA GLN A 356 -15.65 -11.35 18.23
C GLN A 356 -14.59 -12.23 18.87
N MET A 357 -13.41 -11.68 19.21
CA MET A 357 -12.29 -12.47 19.70
C MET A 357 -11.40 -11.68 20.67
N ALA A 358 -10.74 -12.39 21.56
CA ALA A 358 -9.69 -11.86 22.40
C ALA A 358 -8.54 -12.84 22.51
N GLY A 359 -7.33 -12.34 22.63
CA GLY A 359 -6.14 -13.19 22.71
C GLY A 359 -4.84 -12.43 22.62
N TRP A 360 -3.76 -13.17 22.41
CA TRP A 360 -2.40 -12.69 22.32
C TRP A 360 -1.76 -13.06 20.99
N LEU A 361 -0.95 -12.15 20.48
CA LEU A 361 -0.09 -12.33 19.33
C LEU A 361 1.35 -11.98 19.71
N HIS A 362 2.26 -12.91 19.59
CA HIS A 362 3.69 -12.70 19.81
C HIS A 362 4.45 -13.01 18.53
N SER A 363 5.39 -12.17 18.17
CA SER A 363 6.24 -12.41 16.99
C SER A 363 7.66 -11.94 17.24
N GLY A 364 8.60 -12.61 16.59
CA GLY A 364 10.01 -12.28 16.60
C GLY A 364 10.62 -12.44 15.21
N THR A 365 11.57 -11.59 14.90
CA THR A 365 12.33 -11.62 13.64
C THR A 365 13.80 -11.40 13.93
N LEU A 366 14.65 -12.23 13.32
CA LEU A 366 16.09 -12.11 13.34
C LEU A 366 16.60 -11.97 11.92
N GLY A 367 17.17 -10.81 11.59
CA GLY A 367 17.77 -10.54 10.29
C GLY A 367 19.29 -10.41 10.38
N VAL A 368 20.00 -10.93 9.39
CA VAL A 368 21.47 -10.89 9.27
C VAL A 368 21.82 -10.47 7.86
N SER A 369 22.74 -9.51 7.71
CA SER A 369 23.26 -9.11 6.42
C SER A 369 24.79 -9.26 6.44
N PRO A 370 25.31 -10.50 6.24
CA PRO A 370 26.74 -10.77 6.34
C PRO A 370 27.55 -10.04 5.25
N THR A 371 26.91 -9.74 4.13
CA THR A 371 27.45 -8.97 3.02
C THR A 371 26.39 -8.00 2.49
N PRO A 372 26.77 -6.95 1.74
CA PRO A 372 25.79 -6.03 1.13
C PRO A 372 24.85 -6.66 0.10
N TRP A 373 25.15 -7.84 -0.38
CA TRP A 373 24.39 -8.56 -1.40
C TRP A 373 23.60 -9.76 -0.88
N VAL A 374 23.72 -10.09 0.43
CA VAL A 374 22.99 -11.19 1.08
C VAL A 374 22.28 -10.68 2.32
N GLN A 375 20.97 -10.88 2.40
CA GLN A 375 20.20 -10.71 3.61
C GLN A 375 19.46 -12.02 3.91
N VAL A 376 19.54 -12.49 5.14
CA VAL A 376 18.81 -13.65 5.65
C VAL A 376 17.96 -13.20 6.80
N GLU A 377 16.71 -13.61 6.83
CA GLU A 377 15.78 -13.30 7.91
C GLU A 377 15.10 -14.60 8.36
N ALA A 378 15.02 -14.80 9.66
CA ALA A 378 14.21 -15.83 10.30
C ALA A 378 13.09 -15.17 11.10
N ASN A 379 11.91 -15.74 11.08
CA ASN A 379 10.75 -15.25 11.82
C ASN A 379 10.08 -16.39 12.57
N VAL A 380 9.47 -16.05 13.70
CA VAL A 380 8.68 -16.95 14.52
C VAL A 380 7.54 -16.16 15.16
N GLY A 381 6.40 -16.79 15.33
CA GLY A 381 5.33 -16.18 16.08
C GLY A 381 4.28 -17.18 16.54
N THR A 382 3.44 -16.70 17.45
CA THR A 382 2.32 -17.48 17.95
C THR A 382 1.12 -16.57 18.21
N ARG A 383 -0.06 -17.08 17.93
CA ARG A 383 -1.34 -16.46 18.25
C ARG A 383 -2.14 -17.42 19.09
N ASN A 384 -2.66 -16.92 20.20
CA ASN A 384 -3.52 -17.65 21.11
C ASN A 384 -4.84 -16.89 21.30
N ASP A 385 -5.93 -17.44 20.80
CA ASP A 385 -7.26 -16.94 21.08
C ASP A 385 -7.71 -17.46 22.45
N GLU A 386 -8.14 -16.57 23.33
CA GLU A 386 -8.71 -16.90 24.65
C GLU A 386 -10.24 -16.87 24.61
N ARG A 387 -10.81 -16.10 23.67
CA ARG A 387 -12.24 -15.99 23.39
C ARG A 387 -12.43 -15.88 21.90
N SER A 388 -13.39 -16.60 21.35
CA SER A 388 -13.80 -16.52 19.95
C SER A 388 -15.30 -16.78 19.83
N THR A 389 -15.99 -16.00 19.00
CA THR A 389 -17.38 -16.25 18.58
C THR A 389 -17.47 -17.12 17.34
N SER A 390 -16.33 -17.50 16.75
CA SER A 390 -16.28 -18.38 15.60
C SER A 390 -16.81 -19.78 15.94
N SER A 391 -17.60 -20.35 15.05
CA SER A 391 -18.07 -21.75 15.15
C SER A 391 -16.92 -22.77 15.11
N LEU A 392 -15.75 -22.38 14.62
CA LEU A 392 -14.53 -23.19 14.60
C LEU A 392 -13.80 -23.23 15.95
N GLY A 393 -14.27 -22.45 16.95
CA GLY A 393 -13.69 -22.43 18.29
C GLY A 393 -12.46 -21.52 18.44
N LEU A 394 -11.66 -21.82 19.46
CA LEU A 394 -10.42 -21.08 19.75
C LEU A 394 -9.32 -21.52 18.78
N ASN A 395 -8.60 -20.54 18.24
CA ASN A 395 -7.47 -20.79 17.36
C ASN A 395 -6.15 -20.58 18.10
N HIS A 396 -5.34 -21.60 18.12
CA HIS A 396 -3.93 -21.52 18.51
C HIS A 396 -3.10 -21.76 17.26
N VAL A 397 -2.29 -20.77 16.89
CA VAL A 397 -1.45 -20.83 15.68
C VAL A 397 -0.01 -20.53 16.06
N THR A 398 0.91 -21.35 15.60
CA THR A 398 2.35 -21.08 15.66
C THR A 398 2.90 -21.13 14.23
N TRP A 399 3.75 -20.16 13.91
CA TRP A 399 4.46 -20.16 12.64
C TRP A 399 5.94 -19.90 12.83
N TYR A 400 6.71 -20.42 11.91
CA TYR A 400 8.12 -20.12 11.77
C TYR A 400 8.54 -20.16 10.31
N GLY A 401 9.47 -19.31 9.97
CA GLY A 401 9.90 -19.17 8.59
C GLY A 401 11.28 -18.57 8.46
N ALA A 402 11.79 -18.64 7.25
CA ALA A 402 13.03 -18.02 6.86
C ALA A 402 12.92 -17.42 5.46
N SER A 403 13.66 -16.34 5.21
CA SER A 403 13.80 -15.77 3.88
C SER A 403 15.25 -15.43 3.58
N VAL A 404 15.58 -15.44 2.30
CA VAL A 404 16.90 -15.06 1.79
C VAL A 404 16.70 -14.11 0.61
N ASP A 405 17.29 -12.92 0.72
CA ASP A 405 17.37 -11.93 -0.34
C ASP A 405 18.80 -11.87 -0.89
N LEU A 406 18.94 -12.01 -2.20
CA LEU A 406 20.23 -11.99 -2.88
C LEU A 406 20.25 -10.91 -3.95
N SER A 407 21.24 -10.04 -3.91
CA SER A 407 21.56 -9.09 -4.98
C SER A 407 22.76 -9.66 -5.75
N VAL A 408 22.52 -10.64 -6.63
CA VAL A 408 23.58 -11.42 -7.30
C VAL A 408 24.45 -10.55 -8.20
N ALA A 409 23.84 -9.52 -8.82
CA ALA A 409 24.51 -8.53 -9.64
C ALA A 409 23.75 -7.21 -9.55
N ARG A 410 24.27 -6.15 -10.19
CA ARG A 410 23.58 -4.83 -10.21
C ARG A 410 22.15 -4.91 -10.75
N ALA A 411 21.86 -5.87 -11.61
CA ALA A 411 20.58 -6.03 -12.30
C ALA A 411 19.74 -7.20 -11.78
N TRP A 412 20.30 -8.16 -11.03
CA TRP A 412 19.62 -9.41 -10.67
C TRP A 412 19.37 -9.49 -9.17
N PHE A 413 18.11 -9.70 -8.82
CA PHE A 413 17.64 -9.86 -7.44
C PHE A 413 16.86 -11.16 -7.32
N LEU A 414 17.18 -11.94 -6.30
CA LEU A 414 16.47 -13.18 -5.97
C LEU A 414 15.91 -13.04 -4.56
N ASN A 415 14.70 -13.51 -4.36
CA ASN A 415 14.09 -13.64 -3.05
C ASN A 415 13.51 -15.05 -2.93
N PHE A 416 13.77 -15.71 -1.82
CA PHE A 416 13.17 -16.99 -1.46
C PHE A 416 12.68 -16.90 -0.03
N SER A 417 11.51 -17.44 0.24
CA SER A 417 11.00 -17.58 1.59
C SER A 417 10.25 -18.90 1.78
N PHE A 418 10.31 -19.40 2.99
CA PHE A 418 9.55 -20.55 3.45
C PHE A 418 8.93 -20.22 4.79
N THR A 419 7.66 -20.56 4.98
CA THR A 419 6.97 -20.44 6.25
C THR A 419 6.15 -21.69 6.50
N ARG A 420 6.24 -22.22 7.71
CA ARG A 420 5.38 -23.28 8.21
C ARG A 420 4.44 -22.71 9.25
N GLU A 421 3.18 -23.03 9.11
CA GLU A 421 2.14 -22.66 10.05
C GLU A 421 1.46 -23.91 10.61
N ASP A 422 1.39 -23.99 11.93
CA ASP A 422 0.70 -25.03 12.69
C ASP A 422 -0.42 -24.38 13.52
N GLY A 423 -1.66 -24.55 13.08
CA GLY A 423 -2.84 -24.04 13.74
C GLY A 423 -3.83 -25.13 14.13
N THR A 424 -4.73 -24.82 15.06
CA THR A 424 -5.85 -25.72 15.40
C THR A 424 -6.90 -25.78 14.31
N ILE A 425 -7.02 -24.73 13.51
CA ILE A 425 -8.02 -24.59 12.43
C ILE A 425 -7.42 -24.87 11.05
N GLY A 426 -6.11 -24.96 10.94
CA GLY A 426 -5.44 -25.25 9.68
C GLY A 426 -3.93 -25.34 9.83
N LYS A 427 -3.31 -26.14 8.97
CA LYS A 427 -1.85 -26.33 8.93
C LYS A 427 -1.37 -26.22 7.50
N ASN A 428 -0.36 -25.42 7.26
CA ASN A 428 0.18 -25.24 5.91
C ASN A 428 1.69 -25.02 5.89
N ASP A 429 2.28 -25.33 4.75
CA ASP A 429 3.63 -24.95 4.38
C ASP A 429 3.54 -24.01 3.18
N GLN A 430 4.15 -22.83 3.29
CA GLN A 430 4.18 -21.83 2.23
C GLN A 430 5.60 -21.66 1.73
N ALA A 431 5.82 -21.81 0.44
CA ALA A 431 7.06 -21.52 -0.24
C ALA A 431 6.85 -20.39 -1.28
N TYR A 432 7.74 -19.43 -1.30
CA TYR A 432 7.72 -18.34 -2.26
C TYR A 432 9.11 -18.15 -2.87
N GLY A 433 9.15 -17.92 -4.17
CA GLY A 433 10.35 -17.58 -4.90
C GLY A 433 10.09 -16.45 -5.88
N MET A 434 11.06 -15.53 -6.02
CA MET A 434 11.01 -14.44 -6.99
C MET A 434 12.38 -14.20 -7.59
N ILE A 435 12.42 -14.03 -8.90
CA ILE A 435 13.59 -13.59 -9.66
C ILE A 435 13.22 -12.27 -10.34
N THR A 436 14.02 -11.25 -10.14
CA THR A 436 13.81 -9.91 -10.72
C THR A 436 15.05 -9.46 -11.49
N PHE A 437 14.86 -9.07 -12.71
CA PHE A 437 15.86 -8.35 -13.55
C PHE A 437 15.47 -6.87 -13.61
N ARG A 438 16.41 -5.98 -13.29
CA ARG A 438 16.27 -4.51 -13.38
C ARG A 438 17.27 -3.95 -14.40
N PHE A 439 16.84 -2.96 -15.16
CA PHE A 439 17.66 -2.31 -16.20
C PHE A 439 17.39 -0.80 -16.26
#